data_536c22be54f35b5d64df85c98991db7f
#
_entry.id   536c22be54f35b5d64df85c98991db7f
#
_cell.length_a   1.000
_cell.length_b   1.000
_cell.length_c   1.000
_cell.angle_alpha   90.00
_cell.angle_beta   90.00
_cell.angle_gamma   90.00
#
_symmetry.space_group_name_H-M   'P 1'
#
loop_
_entity.id
_entity.type
_entity.pdbx_description
1 polymer ?
#
loop_
_entity_poly.entity_id
_entity_poly.type
_entity_poly.pdbx_seq_one_letter_code
_entity_poly.pdbx_strand_id
1 'polypeptide(L)'
;MAAGVMKRTTGKRSGFVTMVDDLQHMPPAMKQLAVVQFFSWFALFSMWIYTTSAVTSHLYHTSDATSKLYNDGADWVSLCMGIYNGVAAIVAFGLPVLAARTNRKTAHMIALILGGLGLMSVYFLPDPQWLILSMVGVGIAWASILSV
;
A
#
# COMPACT_ATOMS: atom_id res chain seq x y z
N MET A 1 -25.61 -47.28 6.38
CA MET A 1 -24.33 -46.57 6.26
C MET A 1 -24.50 -45.20 6.87
N ALA A 2 -24.04 -45.00 8.10
CA ALA A 2 -24.22 -43.74 8.84
C ALA A 2 -23.02 -42.84 8.60
N ALA A 3 -23.28 -41.71 7.95
CA ALA A 3 -22.29 -40.62 7.80
C ALA A 3 -22.11 -39.97 9.16
N GLY A 4 -20.93 -40.20 9.77
CA GLY A 4 -20.54 -39.55 11.02
C GLY A 4 -20.32 -38.08 10.82
N VAL A 5 -21.29 -37.27 11.21
CA VAL A 5 -21.13 -35.81 11.37
C VAL A 5 -20.19 -35.59 12.55
N MET A 6 -18.97 -35.22 12.27
CA MET A 6 -17.96 -34.86 13.25
C MET A 6 -18.38 -33.56 13.92
N LYS A 7 -19.02 -33.65 15.07
CA LYS A 7 -19.41 -32.55 15.94
C LYS A 7 -18.13 -31.88 16.45
N ARG A 8 -17.73 -30.76 15.83
CA ARG A 8 -16.70 -29.86 16.39
C ARG A 8 -17.22 -29.35 17.73
N THR A 9 -16.70 -29.91 18.82
CA THR A 9 -16.89 -29.37 20.17
C THR A 9 -16.19 -28.04 20.26
N THR A 10 -16.94 -26.96 20.11
CA THR A 10 -16.51 -25.59 20.41
C THR A 10 -16.35 -25.41 21.90
N GLY A 11 -15.27 -25.93 22.48
CA GLY A 11 -14.79 -25.42 23.76
C GLY A 11 -14.39 -23.97 23.56
N LYS A 12 -14.85 -23.07 24.42
CA LYS A 12 -14.47 -21.64 24.48
C LYS A 12 -12.96 -21.52 24.71
N ARG A 13 -12.14 -21.73 23.68
CA ARG A 13 -10.73 -21.34 23.71
C ARG A 13 -10.71 -19.80 23.74
N SER A 14 -9.90 -19.22 24.62
CA SER A 14 -9.66 -17.78 24.61
C SER A 14 -9.36 -17.35 23.17
N GLY A 15 -9.99 -16.28 22.67
CA GLY A 15 -9.81 -15.79 21.30
C GLY A 15 -8.34 -15.61 20.93
N PHE A 16 -7.52 -15.27 21.91
CA PHE A 16 -6.06 -15.16 21.76
C PHE A 16 -5.39 -16.50 21.42
N VAL A 17 -5.78 -17.58 22.12
CA VAL A 17 -5.21 -18.92 21.86
C VAL A 17 -5.62 -19.41 20.47
N THR A 18 -6.85 -19.14 20.04
CA THR A 18 -7.31 -19.46 18.68
C THR A 18 -6.53 -18.68 17.63
N MET A 19 -6.28 -17.39 17.85
CA MET A 19 -5.47 -16.58 16.93
C MET A 19 -4.03 -17.08 16.78
N VAL A 20 -3.40 -17.49 17.87
CA VAL A 20 -2.03 -18.06 17.85
C VAL A 20 -2.02 -19.41 17.14
N ASP A 21 -3.00 -20.25 17.39
CA ASP A 21 -3.15 -21.57 16.73
C ASP A 21 -3.37 -21.40 15.21
N ASP A 22 -4.26 -20.49 14.80
CA ASP A 22 -4.49 -20.14 13.40
C ASP A 22 -3.24 -19.59 12.72
N LEU A 23 -2.45 -18.77 13.42
CA LEU A 23 -1.20 -18.20 12.90
C LEU A 23 -0.15 -19.31 12.68
N GLN A 24 -0.04 -20.29 13.58
CA GLN A 24 0.88 -21.42 13.44
C GLN A 24 0.49 -22.34 12.28
N HIS A 25 -0.82 -22.58 12.09
CA HIS A 25 -1.37 -23.47 11.06
C HIS A 25 -1.67 -22.74 9.75
N MET A 26 -1.26 -21.46 9.62
CA MET A 26 -1.47 -20.66 8.41
C MET A 26 -0.78 -21.29 7.19
N PRO A 27 -1.48 -21.40 6.04
CA PRO A 27 -0.90 -21.91 4.80
C PRO A 27 0.36 -21.13 4.39
N PRO A 28 1.36 -21.77 3.75
CA PRO A 28 2.62 -21.11 3.37
C PRO A 28 2.41 -19.87 2.50
N ALA A 29 1.43 -19.89 1.59
CA ALA A 29 1.11 -18.73 0.76
C ALA A 29 0.65 -17.52 1.58
N MET A 30 -0.14 -17.73 2.63
CA MET A 30 -0.59 -16.67 3.52
C MET A 30 0.54 -16.11 4.38
N LYS A 31 1.49 -16.95 4.82
CA LYS A 31 2.69 -16.50 5.54
C LYS A 31 3.54 -15.59 4.66
N GLN A 32 3.75 -15.97 3.39
CA GLN A 32 4.47 -15.14 2.43
C GLN A 32 3.77 -13.80 2.19
N LEU A 33 2.45 -13.83 2.01
CA LEU A 33 1.65 -12.62 1.84
C LEU A 33 1.71 -11.70 3.07
N ALA A 34 1.64 -12.26 4.28
CA ALA A 34 1.72 -11.50 5.52
C ALA A 34 3.05 -10.72 5.63
N VAL A 35 4.17 -11.34 5.24
CA VAL A 35 5.49 -10.67 5.22
C VAL A 35 5.50 -9.53 4.19
N VAL A 36 5.01 -9.77 2.97
CA VAL A 36 4.93 -8.74 1.93
C VAL A 36 4.03 -7.58 2.38
N GLN A 37 2.87 -7.88 2.94
CA GLN A 37 1.95 -6.88 3.45
C GLN A 37 2.56 -6.07 4.59
N PHE A 38 3.28 -6.70 5.52
CA PHE A 38 3.96 -5.98 6.60
C PHE A 38 4.89 -4.88 6.04
N PHE A 39 5.76 -5.23 5.09
CA PHE A 39 6.69 -4.25 4.50
C PHE A 39 5.97 -3.21 3.63
N SER A 40 4.94 -3.60 2.90
CA SER A 40 4.13 -2.67 2.09
C SER A 40 3.42 -1.64 2.97
N TRP A 41 2.79 -2.07 4.06
CA TRP A 41 2.17 -1.18 5.01
C TRP A 41 3.17 -0.28 5.72
N PHE A 42 4.33 -0.82 6.10
CA PHE A 42 5.40 -0.03 6.70
C PHE A 42 5.86 1.10 5.76
N ALA A 43 6.06 0.81 4.47
CA ALA A 43 6.42 1.80 3.46
C ALA A 43 5.32 2.86 3.28
N LEU A 44 4.04 2.47 3.25
CA LEU A 44 2.91 3.39 3.12
C LEU A 44 2.75 4.29 4.35
N PHE A 45 2.87 3.75 5.57
CA PHE A 45 2.84 4.58 6.77
C PHE A 45 3.98 5.59 6.80
N SER A 46 5.18 5.16 6.42
CA SER A 46 6.32 6.08 6.29
C SER A 46 6.05 7.18 5.26
N MET A 47 5.47 6.83 4.11
CA MET A 47 5.05 7.79 3.10
C MET A 47 4.05 8.80 3.69
N TRP A 48 2.98 8.35 4.32
CA TRP A 48 1.94 9.24 4.85
C TRP A 48 2.47 10.20 5.91
N ILE A 49 3.39 9.76 6.75
CA ILE A 49 3.97 10.59 7.82
C ILE A 49 4.99 11.60 7.26
N TYR A 50 5.84 11.17 6.34
CA TYR A 50 7.02 11.92 5.95
C TYR A 50 6.91 12.66 4.61
N THR A 51 5.94 12.35 3.74
CA THR A 51 5.89 12.94 2.39
C THR A 51 5.79 14.46 2.42
N THR A 52 4.93 15.05 3.27
CA THR A 52 4.80 16.51 3.36
C THR A 52 6.12 17.14 3.74
N SER A 53 6.76 16.66 4.80
CA SER A 53 8.05 17.19 5.26
C SER A 53 9.17 16.98 4.22
N ALA A 54 9.20 15.83 3.56
CA ALA A 54 10.18 15.53 2.53
C ALA A 54 10.01 16.45 1.30
N VAL A 55 8.78 16.63 0.83
CA VAL A 55 8.49 17.48 -0.34
C VAL A 55 8.75 18.95 -0.02
N THR A 56 8.29 19.45 1.12
CA THR A 56 8.50 20.87 1.49
C THR A 56 9.99 21.19 1.69
N SER A 57 10.75 20.29 2.32
CA SER A 57 12.19 20.52 2.51
C SER A 57 13.01 20.33 1.24
N HIS A 58 12.66 19.34 0.39
CA HIS A 58 13.47 19.02 -0.79
C HIS A 58 13.08 19.84 -2.03
N LEU A 59 11.78 19.98 -2.32
CA LEU A 59 11.31 20.68 -3.53
C LEU A 59 10.94 22.15 -3.29
N TYR A 60 10.48 22.51 -2.10
CA TYR A 60 10.15 23.89 -1.74
C TYR A 60 11.23 24.57 -0.90
N HIS A 61 12.30 23.84 -0.55
CA HIS A 61 13.46 24.34 0.19
C HIS A 61 13.09 25.08 1.50
N THR A 62 12.06 24.62 2.19
CA THR A 62 11.62 25.20 3.46
C THR A 62 11.24 24.11 4.47
N SER A 63 11.62 24.34 5.73
CA SER A 63 11.24 23.50 6.88
C SER A 63 10.35 24.26 7.86
N ASP A 64 10.12 25.54 7.62
CA ASP A 64 9.32 26.39 8.49
C ASP A 64 7.83 26.19 8.22
N ALA A 65 7.18 25.46 9.10
CA ALA A 65 5.74 25.13 9.00
C ALA A 65 4.83 26.37 9.07
N THR A 66 5.34 27.54 9.49
CA THR A 66 4.57 28.79 9.54
C THR A 66 4.69 29.60 8.24
N SER A 67 5.63 29.23 7.37
CA SER A 67 5.86 29.94 6.10
C SER A 67 4.76 29.66 5.07
N LYS A 68 4.45 30.65 4.25
CA LYS A 68 3.54 30.47 3.12
C LYS A 68 4.01 29.37 2.17
N LEU A 69 5.31 29.33 1.92
CA LEU A 69 5.92 28.38 0.99
C LEU A 69 5.76 26.91 1.47
N TYR A 70 5.85 26.70 2.78
CA TYR A 70 5.57 25.38 3.36
C TYR A 70 4.10 25.00 3.17
N ASN A 71 3.17 25.92 3.41
CA ASN A 71 1.74 25.65 3.24
C ASN A 71 1.39 25.38 1.78
N ASP A 72 1.93 26.14 0.82
CA ASP A 72 1.75 25.89 -0.61
C ASP A 72 2.26 24.47 -1.00
N GLY A 73 3.40 24.04 -0.43
CA GLY A 73 3.93 22.70 -0.61
C GLY A 73 3.05 21.59 0.01
N ALA A 74 2.52 21.84 1.20
CA ALA A 74 1.62 20.90 1.89
C ALA A 74 0.29 20.75 1.15
N ASP A 75 -0.27 21.84 0.61
CA ASP A 75 -1.46 21.82 -0.23
C ASP A 75 -1.24 21.02 -1.51
N TRP A 76 -0.07 21.19 -2.15
CA TRP A 76 0.32 20.41 -3.32
C TRP A 76 0.42 18.92 -3.01
N VAL A 77 1.06 18.55 -1.90
CA VAL A 77 1.12 17.15 -1.43
C VAL A 77 -0.27 16.59 -1.19
N SER A 78 -1.16 17.37 -0.57
CA SER A 78 -2.54 16.95 -0.31
C SER A 78 -3.31 16.67 -1.61
N LEU A 79 -3.13 17.50 -2.63
CA LEU A 79 -3.67 17.28 -3.97
C LEU A 79 -3.12 15.99 -4.59
N CYS A 80 -1.80 15.78 -4.52
CA CYS A 80 -1.14 14.58 -5.01
C CYS A 80 -1.62 13.31 -4.28
N MET A 81 -1.90 13.40 -2.98
CA MET A 81 -2.52 12.33 -2.19
C MET A 81 -3.95 12.01 -2.67
N GLY A 82 -4.72 13.01 -3.08
CA GLY A 82 -6.02 12.82 -3.75
C GLY A 82 -5.88 12.10 -5.09
N ILE A 83 -4.90 12.51 -5.89
CA ILE A 83 -4.63 11.92 -7.22
C ILE A 83 -4.26 10.44 -7.09
N TYR A 84 -3.35 10.06 -6.21
CA TYR A 84 -2.97 8.65 -6.08
C TYR A 84 -4.16 7.77 -5.65
N ASN A 85 -5.06 8.28 -4.80
CA ASN A 85 -6.29 7.56 -4.45
C ASN A 85 -7.22 7.41 -5.65
N GLY A 86 -7.37 8.46 -6.47
CA GLY A 86 -8.13 8.41 -7.73
C GLY A 86 -7.55 7.39 -8.72
N VAL A 87 -6.24 7.39 -8.90
CA VAL A 87 -5.52 6.39 -9.71
C VAL A 87 -5.77 4.99 -9.18
N ALA A 88 -5.66 4.79 -7.86
CA ALA A 88 -5.92 3.49 -7.24
C ALA A 88 -7.34 2.99 -7.52
N ALA A 89 -8.34 3.85 -7.43
CA ALA A 89 -9.72 3.49 -7.75
C ALA A 89 -9.88 3.03 -9.20
N ILE A 90 -9.28 3.74 -10.16
CA ILE A 90 -9.32 3.36 -11.59
C ILE A 90 -8.59 2.04 -11.82
N VAL A 91 -7.39 1.89 -11.28
CA VAL A 91 -6.54 0.69 -11.45
C VAL A 91 -7.18 -0.54 -10.82
N ALA A 92 -7.92 -0.38 -9.72
CA ALA A 92 -8.64 -1.48 -9.07
C ALA A 92 -9.61 -2.21 -10.03
N PHE A 93 -10.21 -1.52 -11.00
CA PHE A 93 -11.02 -2.16 -12.03
C PHE A 93 -10.22 -2.95 -13.07
N GLY A 94 -8.98 -2.54 -13.34
CA GLY A 94 -8.07 -3.21 -14.28
C GLY A 94 -7.33 -4.41 -13.71
N LEU A 95 -7.08 -4.43 -12.40
CA LEU A 95 -6.31 -5.48 -11.73
C LEU A 95 -6.86 -6.90 -11.93
N PRO A 96 -8.18 -7.17 -11.85
CA PRO A 96 -8.72 -8.49 -12.12
C PRO A 96 -8.43 -8.97 -13.55
N VAL A 97 -8.45 -8.07 -14.52
CA VAL A 97 -8.13 -8.39 -15.92
C VAL A 97 -6.65 -8.73 -16.08
N LEU A 98 -5.78 -7.97 -15.44
CA LEU A 98 -4.34 -8.26 -15.44
C LEU A 98 -4.05 -9.59 -14.74
N ALA A 99 -4.66 -9.84 -13.59
CA ALA A 99 -4.49 -11.08 -12.83
C ALA A 99 -5.02 -12.30 -13.58
N ALA A 100 -6.08 -12.16 -14.39
CA ALA A 100 -6.59 -13.24 -15.23
C ALA A 100 -5.65 -13.59 -16.39
N ARG A 101 -4.91 -12.60 -16.92
CA ARG A 101 -3.94 -12.80 -18.00
C ARG A 101 -2.56 -13.28 -17.53
N THR A 102 -2.22 -13.03 -16.28
CA THR A 102 -0.94 -13.41 -15.68
C THR A 102 -1.17 -14.37 -14.51
N ASN A 103 -1.10 -13.87 -13.32
CA ASN A 103 -1.57 -14.45 -12.06
C ASN A 103 -1.57 -13.35 -10.98
N ARG A 104 -2.27 -13.57 -9.88
CA ARG A 104 -2.37 -12.58 -8.78
C ARG A 104 -1.00 -12.16 -8.22
N LYS A 105 -0.10 -13.14 -8.04
CA LYS A 105 1.25 -12.87 -7.52
C LYS A 105 2.05 -11.96 -8.44
N THR A 106 2.04 -12.21 -9.74
CA THR A 106 2.76 -11.41 -10.73
C THR A 106 2.17 -10.01 -10.85
N ALA A 107 0.83 -9.88 -10.89
CA ALA A 107 0.16 -8.60 -10.93
C ALA A 107 0.51 -7.73 -9.71
N HIS A 108 0.47 -8.33 -8.50
CA HIS A 108 0.85 -7.65 -7.26
C HIS A 108 2.34 -7.24 -7.25
N MET A 109 3.23 -8.12 -7.68
CA MET A 109 4.67 -7.83 -7.76
C MET A 109 4.95 -6.65 -8.72
N ILE A 110 4.34 -6.62 -9.90
CA ILE A 110 4.48 -5.51 -10.84
C ILE A 110 3.99 -4.20 -10.21
N ALA A 111 2.82 -4.23 -9.58
CA ALA A 111 2.25 -3.05 -8.92
C ALA A 111 3.16 -2.52 -7.79
N LEU A 112 3.72 -3.39 -6.96
CA LEU A 112 4.66 -3.00 -5.90
C LEU A 112 5.97 -2.42 -6.44
N ILE A 113 6.51 -2.99 -7.52
CA ILE A 113 7.71 -2.44 -8.18
C ILE A 113 7.44 -1.03 -8.71
N LEU A 114 6.30 -0.82 -9.39
CA LEU A 114 5.93 0.51 -9.89
C LEU A 114 5.72 1.52 -8.75
N GLY A 115 5.10 1.11 -7.65
CA GLY A 115 4.95 1.96 -6.47
C GLY A 115 6.28 2.29 -5.79
N GLY A 116 7.18 1.32 -5.66
CA GLY A 116 8.51 1.52 -5.11
C GLY A 116 9.36 2.48 -5.97
N LEU A 117 9.33 2.31 -7.29
CA LEU A 117 9.98 3.23 -8.23
C LEU A 117 9.35 4.64 -8.16
N GLY A 118 8.02 4.72 -8.00
CA GLY A 118 7.32 5.98 -7.78
C GLY A 118 7.81 6.70 -6.52
N LEU A 119 7.91 6.01 -5.39
CA LEU A 119 8.43 6.61 -4.15
C LEU A 119 9.90 7.02 -4.27
N MET A 120 10.73 6.18 -4.87
CA MET A 120 12.16 6.50 -5.07
C MET A 120 12.35 7.70 -6.01
N SER A 121 11.49 7.85 -7.03
CA SER A 121 11.60 8.93 -7.99
C SER A 121 11.43 10.30 -7.36
N VAL A 122 10.70 10.43 -6.25
CA VAL A 122 10.50 11.72 -5.54
C VAL A 122 11.82 12.42 -5.22
N TYR A 123 12.86 11.65 -4.90
CA TYR A 123 14.18 12.20 -4.60
C TYR A 123 14.88 12.85 -5.81
N PHE A 124 14.56 12.39 -7.02
CA PHE A 124 15.21 12.83 -8.26
C PHE A 124 14.40 13.89 -9.03
N LEU A 125 13.25 14.31 -8.50
CA LEU A 125 12.38 15.24 -9.21
C LEU A 125 13.00 16.65 -9.23
N PRO A 126 13.05 17.30 -10.42
CA PRO A 126 13.54 18.67 -10.53
C PRO A 126 12.50 19.70 -10.06
N ASP A 127 11.21 19.40 -10.22
CA ASP A 127 10.11 20.32 -9.95
C ASP A 127 8.95 19.62 -9.22
N PRO A 128 8.20 20.33 -8.36
CA PRO A 128 7.06 19.79 -7.63
C PRO A 128 5.97 19.17 -8.52
N GLN A 129 5.79 19.66 -9.74
CA GLN A 129 4.76 19.19 -10.67
C GLN A 129 4.94 17.71 -11.07
N TRP A 130 6.18 17.22 -11.14
CA TRP A 130 6.49 15.83 -11.44
C TRP A 130 6.09 14.85 -10.34
N LEU A 131 5.79 15.36 -9.14
CA LEU A 131 5.31 14.52 -8.03
C LEU A 131 4.04 13.74 -8.40
N ILE A 132 3.21 14.29 -9.29
CA ILE A 132 2.02 13.60 -9.80
C ILE A 132 2.41 12.25 -10.43
N LEU A 133 3.46 12.20 -11.24
CA LEU A 133 3.90 10.97 -11.88
C LEU A 133 4.35 9.91 -10.86
N SER A 134 5.07 10.35 -9.83
CA SER A 134 5.45 9.49 -8.70
C SER A 134 4.22 8.93 -7.99
N MET A 135 3.22 9.75 -7.77
CA MET A 135 1.97 9.36 -7.11
C MET A 135 1.09 8.43 -7.95
N VAL A 136 1.19 8.49 -9.28
CA VAL A 136 0.55 7.47 -10.16
C VAL A 136 1.13 6.07 -9.86
N GLY A 137 2.44 5.93 -9.77
CA GLY A 137 3.09 4.66 -9.38
C GLY A 137 2.63 4.16 -8.02
N VAL A 138 2.57 5.05 -7.03
CA VAL A 138 2.06 4.73 -5.68
C VAL A 138 0.58 4.30 -5.72
N GLY A 139 -0.25 4.98 -6.52
CA GLY A 139 -1.66 4.63 -6.70
C GLY A 139 -1.87 3.22 -7.27
N ILE A 140 -1.03 2.80 -8.20
CA ILE A 140 -1.05 1.43 -8.75
C ILE A 140 -0.73 0.41 -7.66
N ALA A 141 0.30 0.66 -6.84
CA ALA A 141 0.64 -0.21 -5.72
C ALA A 141 -0.48 -0.26 -4.68
N TRP A 142 -1.06 0.89 -4.33
CA TRP A 142 -2.15 1.01 -3.37
C TRP A 142 -3.38 0.19 -3.79
N ALA A 143 -3.79 0.31 -5.07
CA ALA A 143 -4.87 -0.50 -5.62
C ALA A 143 -4.61 -2.01 -5.43
N SER A 144 -3.38 -2.45 -5.69
CA SER A 144 -3.01 -3.85 -5.56
C SER A 144 -2.93 -4.32 -4.11
N ILE A 145 -2.45 -3.51 -3.19
CA ILE A 145 -2.37 -3.84 -1.75
C ILE A 145 -3.77 -4.05 -1.16
N LEU A 146 -4.76 -3.25 -1.60
CA LEU A 146 -6.14 -3.39 -1.16
C LEU A 146 -6.90 -4.56 -1.81
N SER A 147 -6.44 -5.06 -2.96
CA SER A 147 -7.17 -6.02 -3.80
C SER A 147 -6.69 -7.47 -3.66
N VAL A 148 -5.58 -7.71 -2.97
CA VAL A 148 -4.93 -9.05 -2.85
C VAL A 148 -5.28 -9.76 -1.50
#